data_74d9e4915ea0524f493b67dae28ab15b
#
_entry.id   74d9e4915ea0524f493b67dae28ab15b
#
_cell.length_a   1.000
_cell.length_b   1.000
_cell.length_c   1.000
_cell.angle_alpha   90.00
_cell.angle_beta   90.00
_cell.angle_gamma   90.00
#
_symmetry.space_group_name_H-M   'P 1'
#
loop_
_entity.id
_entity.type
_entity.pdbx_description
1 polymer ?
#
loop_
_entity_poly.entity_id
_entity_poly.type
_entity_poly.pdbx_seq_one_letter_code
_entity_poly.pdbx_strand_id
1 'polypeptide(L)'
;MAAYDYDLFVIGGGSGGVRAARVAASLGKRVAIAEEYRFGGTCVIRGCVPKKLYVYASQFPEHFADAAGYGWTVPEASFDWRTLVANKDKEIARLEAIYKKNVEGAGGDTFHSRAVLVDPHSVYLVAEDRTVSADQILIATGGRPASHPALSGHEYCIFSNEAFDLKELPKAIMIEGGGYIAVEFANIFHGLGVDTTLVYRGQEILSRFDMDLRRSLHETMEKKGIKILCPAVSERVRKTPEGRLDVLLSSGQTLTVDQVMLAIGRIPNTENMGLEGVGIELSKTGAIVVDRYSRTNLDNIWAIGDVTHRVQLTPVAIHEAMCFIETAFKDNPTAPDHDTIPTAVFSQPEIGTVGLSEDDAIKRFPDVEIYRASFRPMRHTLSGREEKMLMKLVVDGASRKVIGAHILGPDAGEMAQLLGIPLKAGLTKDDFDRTMAVHPTAAEELVTMYKPTYRVKNGERV
;
A
#
# COMPACT_ATOMS: atom_id res chain seq x y z
N MET A 1 -38.40 -2.84 23.38
CA MET A 1 -37.16 -3.68 23.26
C MET A 1 -36.54 -3.34 21.92
N ALA A 2 -35.21 -3.28 21.80
CA ALA A 2 -34.55 -3.09 20.51
C ALA A 2 -34.86 -4.31 19.63
N ALA A 3 -35.10 -4.08 18.33
CA ALA A 3 -35.42 -5.16 17.38
C ALA A 3 -34.24 -6.12 17.17
N TYR A 4 -33.00 -5.65 17.37
CA TYR A 4 -31.74 -6.38 17.17
C TYR A 4 -30.84 -6.26 18.41
N ASP A 5 -29.85 -7.18 18.53
CA ASP A 5 -28.84 -7.14 19.60
C ASP A 5 -27.95 -5.90 19.44
N TYR A 6 -27.58 -5.57 18.18
CA TYR A 6 -26.70 -4.45 17.84
C TYR A 6 -27.33 -3.53 16.77
N ASP A 7 -27.00 -2.26 16.83
CA ASP A 7 -27.34 -1.30 15.79
C ASP A 7 -26.36 -1.41 14.61
N LEU A 8 -25.09 -1.84 14.89
CA LEU A 8 -24.07 -2.13 13.90
C LEU A 8 -23.26 -3.36 14.30
N PHE A 9 -23.11 -4.31 13.38
CA PHE A 9 -22.13 -5.38 13.48
C PHE A 9 -21.06 -5.22 12.40
N VAL A 10 -19.77 -5.20 12.80
CA VAL A 10 -18.63 -5.06 11.88
C VAL A 10 -17.90 -6.39 11.76
N ILE A 11 -17.72 -6.87 10.54
CA ILE A 11 -16.96 -8.08 10.23
C ILE A 11 -15.57 -7.66 9.71
N GLY A 12 -14.53 -7.86 10.52
CA GLY A 12 -13.14 -7.51 10.25
C GLY A 12 -12.62 -6.34 11.08
N GLY A 13 -11.59 -6.63 11.88
CA GLY A 13 -10.92 -5.70 12.83
C GLY A 13 -9.75 -4.94 12.22
N GLY A 14 -9.75 -4.73 10.89
CA GLY A 14 -8.77 -3.91 10.20
C GLY A 14 -9.03 -2.40 10.36
N SER A 15 -8.25 -1.58 9.63
CA SER A 15 -8.26 -0.11 9.77
C SER A 15 -9.63 0.50 9.51
N GLY A 16 -10.36 0.04 8.47
CA GLY A 16 -11.71 0.51 8.16
C GLY A 16 -12.73 0.07 9.21
N GLY A 17 -12.73 -1.23 9.56
CA GLY A 17 -13.67 -1.80 10.52
C GLY A 17 -13.54 -1.19 11.92
N VAL A 18 -12.32 -1.08 12.45
CA VAL A 18 -12.05 -0.44 13.76
C VAL A 18 -12.46 1.05 13.74
N ARG A 19 -12.22 1.77 12.64
CA ARG A 19 -12.65 3.16 12.51
C ARG A 19 -14.16 3.26 12.56
N ALA A 20 -14.89 2.46 11.78
CA ALA A 20 -16.36 2.45 11.74
C ALA A 20 -16.95 2.07 13.10
N ALA A 21 -16.49 0.97 13.69
CA ALA A 21 -16.98 0.49 14.99
C ALA A 21 -16.81 1.55 16.09
N ARG A 22 -15.60 2.10 16.23
CA ARG A 22 -15.31 3.13 17.23
C ARG A 22 -16.19 4.37 17.06
N VAL A 23 -16.30 4.88 15.83
CA VAL A 23 -17.06 6.12 15.59
C VAL A 23 -18.55 5.90 15.80
N ALA A 24 -19.13 4.77 15.33
CA ALA A 24 -20.53 4.43 15.60
C ALA A 24 -20.81 4.30 17.09
N ALA A 25 -19.94 3.62 17.86
CA ALA A 25 -20.06 3.50 19.30
C ALA A 25 -20.01 4.86 20.00
N SER A 26 -19.10 5.77 19.56
CA SER A 26 -19.02 7.15 20.08
C SER A 26 -20.30 7.98 19.80
N LEU A 27 -21.12 7.58 18.82
CA LEU A 27 -22.44 8.16 18.55
C LEU A 27 -23.56 7.55 19.42
N GLY A 28 -23.21 6.70 20.38
CA GLY A 28 -24.17 6.03 21.25
C GLY A 28 -24.87 4.81 20.61
N LYS A 29 -24.37 4.28 19.50
CA LYS A 29 -24.87 3.06 18.89
C LYS A 29 -24.35 1.83 19.62
N ARG A 30 -25.17 0.77 19.72
CA ARG A 30 -24.74 -0.55 20.19
C ARG A 30 -23.96 -1.21 19.07
N VAL A 31 -22.67 -1.38 19.27
CA VAL A 31 -21.74 -1.85 18.21
C VAL A 31 -21.02 -3.11 18.65
N ALA A 32 -20.94 -4.07 17.75
CA ALA A 32 -20.03 -5.20 17.87
C ALA A 32 -19.06 -5.26 16.68
N ILE A 33 -17.86 -5.77 16.92
CA ILE A 33 -16.87 -6.05 15.88
C ILE A 33 -16.24 -7.41 16.12
N ALA A 34 -16.15 -8.23 15.06
CA ALA A 34 -15.46 -9.52 15.09
C ALA A 34 -14.20 -9.50 14.24
N GLU A 35 -13.10 -10.04 14.79
CA GLU A 35 -11.82 -10.25 14.09
C GLU A 35 -11.36 -11.69 14.31
N GLU A 36 -11.05 -12.41 13.22
CA GLU A 36 -10.66 -13.82 13.30
C GLU A 36 -9.19 -14.03 13.62
N TYR A 37 -8.33 -13.06 13.30
CA TYR A 37 -6.87 -13.19 13.46
C TYR A 37 -6.34 -12.26 14.54
N ARG A 38 -6.12 -10.98 14.23
CA ARG A 38 -5.58 -9.98 15.15
C ARG A 38 -6.11 -8.59 14.82
N PHE A 39 -6.51 -7.82 15.85
CA PHE A 39 -6.98 -6.45 15.69
C PHE A 39 -5.89 -5.53 15.11
N GLY A 40 -6.28 -4.70 14.14
CA GLY A 40 -5.37 -3.86 13.35
C GLY A 40 -5.25 -4.31 11.89
N GLY A 41 -5.63 -5.57 11.60
CA GLY A 41 -5.68 -6.14 10.26
C GLY A 41 -4.34 -6.10 9.52
N THR A 42 -4.38 -6.17 8.20
CA THR A 42 -3.16 -6.22 7.37
C THR A 42 -2.21 -5.07 7.67
N CYS A 43 -2.70 -3.84 7.75
CA CYS A 43 -1.85 -2.65 7.89
C CYS A 43 -0.97 -2.70 9.15
N VAL A 44 -1.56 -3.00 10.29
CA VAL A 44 -0.84 -3.01 11.58
C VAL A 44 -0.03 -4.28 11.76
N ILE A 45 -0.61 -5.44 11.45
CA ILE A 45 -0.05 -6.74 11.84
C ILE A 45 1.01 -7.25 10.85
N ARG A 46 0.72 -7.13 9.53
CA ARG A 46 1.52 -7.75 8.46
C ARG A 46 1.50 -6.92 7.17
N GLY A 47 1.63 -5.60 7.29
CA GLY A 47 1.58 -4.67 6.17
C GLY A 47 2.34 -3.38 6.43
N CYS A 48 1.64 -2.26 6.40
CA CYS A 48 2.23 -0.91 6.39
C CYS A 48 3.21 -0.66 7.54
N VAL A 49 2.83 -1.01 8.78
CA VAL A 49 3.65 -0.73 9.96
C VAL A 49 4.92 -1.58 9.98
N PRO A 50 4.86 -2.94 10.00
CA PRO A 50 6.08 -3.73 10.02
C PRO A 50 6.94 -3.49 8.78
N LYS A 51 6.35 -3.26 7.61
CA LYS A 51 7.07 -2.93 6.39
C LYS A 51 7.88 -1.63 6.54
N LYS A 52 7.28 -0.56 7.07
CA LYS A 52 7.98 0.72 7.23
C LYS A 52 9.11 0.62 8.25
N LEU A 53 8.94 -0.17 9.33
CA LEU A 53 10.02 -0.47 10.28
C LEU A 53 11.20 -1.16 9.59
N TYR A 54 10.92 -2.12 8.70
CA TYR A 54 11.97 -2.82 7.94
C TYR A 54 12.62 -1.91 6.89
N VAL A 55 11.86 -1.00 6.25
CA VAL A 55 12.44 0.04 5.38
C VAL A 55 13.45 0.87 6.15
N TYR A 56 13.11 1.38 7.32
CA TYR A 56 14.05 2.15 8.15
C TYR A 56 15.30 1.35 8.50
N ALA A 57 15.16 0.08 8.90
CA ALA A 57 16.29 -0.79 9.20
C ALA A 57 17.21 -0.98 7.98
N SER A 58 16.63 -1.14 6.79
CA SER A 58 17.36 -1.38 5.55
C SER A 58 18.12 -0.16 4.99
N GLN A 59 17.83 1.04 5.51
CA GLN A 59 18.50 2.29 5.12
C GLN A 59 19.81 2.54 5.88
N PHE A 60 20.01 1.92 7.04
CA PHE A 60 21.21 2.17 7.87
C PHE A 60 22.55 1.94 7.16
N PRO A 61 22.75 0.87 6.37
CA PRO A 61 24.02 0.67 5.67
C PRO A 61 24.39 1.83 4.74
N GLU A 62 23.43 2.40 4.03
CA GLU A 62 23.64 3.59 3.20
C GLU A 62 23.97 4.82 4.03
N HIS A 63 23.29 5.02 5.16
CA HIS A 63 23.59 6.11 6.08
C HIS A 63 24.99 6.00 6.67
N PHE A 64 25.45 4.79 7.00
CA PHE A 64 26.82 4.54 7.48
C PHE A 64 27.85 4.87 6.39
N ALA A 65 27.59 4.51 5.14
CA ALA A 65 28.44 4.84 4.02
C ALA A 65 28.51 6.36 3.77
N ASP A 66 27.37 7.06 3.85
CA ASP A 66 27.32 8.51 3.71
C ASP A 66 28.06 9.26 4.81
N ALA A 67 28.11 8.70 6.02
CA ALA A 67 28.66 9.33 7.22
C ALA A 67 30.12 9.80 7.04
N ALA A 68 30.92 9.05 6.27
CA ALA A 68 32.33 9.37 6.01
C ALA A 68 32.49 10.73 5.30
N GLY A 69 31.62 11.06 4.34
CA GLY A 69 31.60 12.36 3.67
C GLY A 69 31.31 13.54 4.60
N TYR A 70 30.69 13.28 5.72
CA TYR A 70 30.36 14.25 6.77
C TYR A 70 31.36 14.24 7.94
N GLY A 71 32.47 13.56 7.81
CA GLY A 71 33.54 13.51 8.81
C GLY A 71 33.33 12.50 9.93
N TRP A 72 32.36 11.58 9.82
CA TRP A 72 32.15 10.54 10.79
C TRP A 72 32.87 9.25 10.41
N THR A 73 33.58 8.66 11.35
CA THR A 73 34.12 7.30 11.21
C THR A 73 33.16 6.33 11.88
N VAL A 74 32.49 5.52 11.07
CA VAL A 74 31.58 4.46 11.58
C VAL A 74 32.41 3.17 11.64
N PRO A 75 32.53 2.50 12.83
CA PRO A 75 33.13 1.19 12.91
C PRO A 75 32.35 0.17 12.08
N GLU A 76 32.97 -1.00 11.82
CA GLU A 76 32.28 -2.10 11.16
C GLU A 76 30.95 -2.40 11.85
N ALA A 77 29.85 -2.23 11.12
CA ALA A 77 28.51 -2.41 11.64
C ALA A 77 28.06 -3.86 11.43
N SER A 78 27.42 -4.45 12.45
CA SER A 78 26.78 -5.75 12.35
C SER A 78 25.26 -5.60 12.43
N PHE A 79 24.54 -6.47 11.73
CA PHE A 79 23.08 -6.51 11.74
C PHE A 79 22.59 -7.85 12.27
N ASP A 80 21.64 -7.79 13.21
CA ASP A 80 20.96 -8.97 13.76
C ASP A 80 19.47 -8.95 13.44
N TRP A 81 19.07 -9.83 12.52
CA TRP A 81 17.70 -10.00 12.07
C TRP A 81 16.74 -10.35 13.20
N ARG A 82 17.18 -11.22 14.15
CA ARG A 82 16.32 -11.67 15.25
C ARG A 82 15.95 -10.52 16.19
N THR A 83 16.90 -9.63 16.43
CA THR A 83 16.65 -8.40 17.21
C THR A 83 15.64 -7.49 16.52
N LEU A 84 15.75 -7.29 15.19
CA LEU A 84 14.78 -6.48 14.44
C LEU A 84 13.37 -7.10 14.51
N VAL A 85 13.24 -8.41 14.26
CA VAL A 85 11.96 -9.12 14.35
C VAL A 85 11.34 -9.00 15.73
N ALA A 86 12.10 -9.27 16.79
CA ALA A 86 11.61 -9.19 18.17
C ALA A 86 11.13 -7.77 18.56
N ASN A 87 11.85 -6.73 18.13
CA ASN A 87 11.44 -5.35 18.37
C ASN A 87 10.19 -4.98 17.56
N LYS A 88 10.09 -5.41 16.31
CA LYS A 88 8.89 -5.27 15.49
C LYS A 88 7.70 -5.95 16.16
N ASP A 89 7.85 -7.19 16.64
CA ASP A 89 6.76 -7.95 17.26
C ASP A 89 6.24 -7.25 18.52
N LYS A 90 7.14 -6.72 19.35
CA LYS A 90 6.77 -5.93 20.53
C LYS A 90 5.95 -4.69 20.16
N GLU A 91 6.35 -3.96 19.11
CA GLU A 91 5.62 -2.78 18.66
C GLU A 91 4.26 -3.15 18.07
N ILE A 92 4.18 -4.21 17.26
CA ILE A 92 2.92 -4.69 16.68
C ILE A 92 1.94 -5.11 17.77
N ALA A 93 2.41 -5.85 18.79
CA ALA A 93 1.57 -6.26 19.94
C ALA A 93 1.02 -5.03 20.71
N ARG A 94 1.86 -4.00 20.90
CA ARG A 94 1.45 -2.74 21.52
C ARG A 94 0.35 -2.04 20.72
N LEU A 95 0.50 -1.97 19.40
CA LEU A 95 -0.49 -1.34 18.52
C LEU A 95 -1.80 -2.12 18.45
N GLU A 96 -1.74 -3.45 18.36
CA GLU A 96 -2.91 -4.32 18.40
C GLU A 96 -3.78 -4.07 19.63
N ALA A 97 -3.14 -4.03 20.81
CA ALA A 97 -3.83 -3.74 22.08
C ALA A 97 -4.51 -2.35 22.06
N ILE A 98 -3.88 -1.35 21.44
CA ILE A 98 -4.47 -0.01 21.27
C ILE A 98 -5.70 -0.06 20.34
N TYR A 99 -5.62 -0.79 19.22
CA TYR A 99 -6.74 -0.91 18.27
C TYR A 99 -7.97 -1.52 18.95
N LYS A 100 -7.80 -2.61 19.70
CA LYS A 100 -8.86 -3.25 20.48
C LYS A 100 -9.44 -2.28 21.53
N LYS A 101 -8.56 -1.69 22.36
CA LYS A 101 -8.92 -0.74 23.41
C LYS A 101 -9.69 0.48 22.88
N ASN A 102 -9.40 0.93 21.66
CA ASN A 102 -10.08 2.06 21.04
C ASN A 102 -11.57 1.76 20.75
N VAL A 103 -11.92 0.53 20.43
CA VAL A 103 -13.31 0.12 20.23
C VAL A 103 -14.01 -0.06 21.59
N GLU A 104 -13.39 -0.80 22.51
CA GLU A 104 -13.93 -1.06 23.86
C GLU A 104 -14.10 0.24 24.65
N GLY A 105 -13.12 1.14 24.58
CA GLY A 105 -13.19 2.46 25.23
C GLY A 105 -14.26 3.40 24.68
N ALA A 106 -14.74 3.16 23.48
CA ALA A 106 -15.90 3.85 22.90
C ALA A 106 -17.24 3.18 23.24
N GLY A 107 -17.24 2.03 23.92
CA GLY A 107 -18.42 1.27 24.30
C GLY A 107 -18.84 0.18 23.31
N GLY A 108 -17.94 -0.21 22.38
CA GLY A 108 -18.19 -1.33 21.46
C GLY A 108 -17.73 -2.67 22.01
N ASP A 109 -18.44 -3.74 21.69
CA ASP A 109 -18.08 -5.12 22.02
C ASP A 109 -17.08 -5.67 20.98
N THR A 110 -16.04 -6.40 21.44
CA THR A 110 -15.04 -7.02 20.57
C THR A 110 -15.06 -8.53 20.69
N PHE A 111 -15.15 -9.23 19.54
CA PHE A 111 -15.11 -10.69 19.48
C PHE A 111 -13.86 -11.15 18.74
N HIS A 112 -13.15 -12.11 19.31
CA HIS A 112 -12.06 -12.80 18.65
C HIS A 112 -12.60 -14.06 17.97
N SER A 113 -13.26 -13.88 16.84
CA SER A 113 -14.02 -14.92 16.16
C SER A 113 -14.10 -14.69 14.66
N ARG A 114 -14.15 -15.77 13.91
CA ARG A 114 -14.66 -15.71 12.55
C ARG A 114 -16.17 -15.41 12.62
N ALA A 115 -16.62 -14.48 11.79
CA ALA A 115 -18.01 -14.08 11.66
C ALA A 115 -18.55 -14.48 10.27
N VAL A 116 -19.68 -15.19 10.25
CA VAL A 116 -20.32 -15.70 9.04
C VAL A 116 -21.76 -15.20 8.96
N LEU A 117 -22.15 -14.63 7.83
CA LEU A 117 -23.54 -14.23 7.59
C LEU A 117 -24.43 -15.47 7.44
N VAL A 118 -25.53 -15.50 8.17
CA VAL A 118 -26.55 -16.56 8.09
C VAL A 118 -27.85 -16.07 7.45
N ASP A 119 -28.18 -14.81 7.65
CA ASP A 119 -29.23 -14.08 6.94
C ASP A 119 -28.89 -12.58 6.87
N PRO A 120 -29.70 -11.70 6.26
CA PRO A 120 -29.37 -10.28 6.12
C PRO A 120 -29.14 -9.52 7.44
N HIS A 121 -29.65 -10.02 8.56
CA HIS A 121 -29.55 -9.39 9.87
C HIS A 121 -28.85 -10.24 10.94
N SER A 122 -28.36 -11.43 10.59
CA SER A 122 -27.80 -12.38 11.54
C SER A 122 -26.40 -12.81 11.19
N VAL A 123 -25.51 -12.76 12.18
CA VAL A 123 -24.09 -13.11 12.09
C VAL A 123 -23.79 -14.24 13.07
N TYR A 124 -23.29 -15.36 12.58
CA TYR A 124 -22.81 -16.47 13.40
C TYR A 124 -21.35 -16.27 13.78
N LEU A 125 -21.08 -16.28 15.08
CA LEU A 125 -19.74 -16.19 15.67
C LEU A 125 -19.21 -17.60 15.92
N VAL A 126 -18.26 -18.03 15.12
CA VAL A 126 -17.79 -19.43 15.11
C VAL A 126 -17.13 -19.82 16.43
N ALA A 127 -16.30 -18.96 17.02
CA ALA A 127 -15.61 -19.26 18.26
C ALA A 127 -16.54 -19.30 19.51
N GLU A 128 -17.61 -18.53 19.49
CA GLU A 128 -18.62 -18.45 20.56
C GLU A 128 -19.79 -19.39 20.35
N ASP A 129 -19.85 -20.10 19.21
CA ASP A 129 -20.95 -20.98 18.81
C ASP A 129 -22.36 -20.34 19.03
N ARG A 130 -22.50 -19.09 18.59
CA ARG A 130 -23.76 -18.35 18.73
C ARG A 130 -24.01 -17.39 17.57
N THR A 131 -25.29 -17.12 17.33
CA THR A 131 -25.74 -16.11 16.37
C THR A 131 -26.12 -14.84 17.13
N VAL A 132 -25.77 -13.69 16.56
CA VAL A 132 -26.18 -12.35 17.01
C VAL A 132 -26.88 -11.62 15.88
N SER A 133 -27.79 -10.70 16.23
CA SER A 133 -28.56 -9.93 15.24
C SER A 133 -28.09 -8.47 15.20
N ALA A 134 -28.14 -7.85 14.00
CA ALA A 134 -27.79 -6.46 13.80
C ALA A 134 -28.71 -5.76 12.81
N ASP A 135 -29.01 -4.48 13.08
CA ASP A 135 -29.76 -3.62 12.17
C ASP A 135 -28.92 -3.34 10.90
N GLN A 136 -27.67 -2.93 11.06
CA GLN A 136 -26.71 -2.71 9.98
C GLN A 136 -25.53 -3.66 10.11
N ILE A 137 -25.02 -4.17 9.00
CA ILE A 137 -23.82 -5.01 8.94
C ILE A 137 -22.79 -4.35 8.02
N LEU A 138 -21.55 -4.21 8.49
CA LEU A 138 -20.42 -3.69 7.72
C LEU A 138 -19.36 -4.77 7.50
N ILE A 139 -19.09 -5.11 6.26
CA ILE A 139 -18.05 -6.05 5.86
C ILE A 139 -16.76 -5.28 5.57
N ALA A 140 -15.71 -5.51 6.37
CA ALA A 140 -14.41 -4.85 6.29
C ALA A 140 -13.24 -5.85 6.39
N THR A 141 -13.40 -7.02 5.76
CA THR A 141 -12.47 -8.16 5.84
C THR A 141 -11.19 -7.99 5.02
N GLY A 142 -11.10 -6.92 4.24
CA GLY A 142 -9.89 -6.56 3.50
C GLY A 142 -9.54 -7.53 2.35
N GLY A 143 -8.25 -7.75 2.16
CA GLY A 143 -7.74 -8.61 1.10
C GLY A 143 -6.60 -9.51 1.59
N ARG A 144 -6.32 -10.56 0.83
CA ARG A 144 -5.23 -11.51 1.06
C ARG A 144 -4.29 -11.57 -0.15
N PRO A 145 -3.04 -12.05 0.01
CA PRO A 145 -2.15 -12.27 -1.13
C PRO A 145 -2.79 -13.18 -2.17
N ALA A 146 -2.58 -12.87 -3.45
CA ALA A 146 -2.98 -13.75 -4.55
C ALA A 146 -2.04 -14.95 -4.60
N SER A 147 -2.61 -16.16 -4.61
CA SER A 147 -1.88 -17.41 -4.80
C SER A 147 -1.62 -17.71 -6.29
N HIS A 148 -0.67 -18.57 -6.56
CA HIS A 148 -0.36 -19.05 -7.92
C HIS A 148 -0.44 -20.59 -7.98
N PRO A 149 -1.64 -21.19 -7.84
CA PRO A 149 -1.77 -22.66 -7.74
C PRO A 149 -1.32 -23.41 -8.99
N ALA A 150 -1.24 -22.73 -10.13
CA ALA A 150 -0.73 -23.32 -11.38
C ALA A 150 0.82 -23.36 -11.44
N LEU A 151 1.52 -22.64 -10.56
CA LEU A 151 2.98 -22.71 -10.47
C LEU A 151 3.39 -24.01 -9.77
N SER A 152 4.07 -24.90 -10.48
CA SER A 152 4.61 -26.12 -9.90
C SER A 152 5.65 -25.80 -8.84
N GLY A 153 5.44 -26.25 -7.59
CA GLY A 153 6.29 -25.94 -6.43
C GLY A 153 5.92 -24.62 -5.73
N HIS A 154 4.71 -24.08 -5.98
CA HIS A 154 4.23 -22.87 -5.30
C HIS A 154 4.18 -23.02 -3.77
N GLU A 155 4.05 -24.25 -3.26
CA GLU A 155 4.06 -24.59 -1.84
C GLU A 155 5.39 -24.29 -1.13
N TYR A 156 6.47 -24.12 -1.89
CA TYR A 156 7.78 -23.69 -1.36
C TYR A 156 7.93 -22.17 -1.30
N CYS A 157 7.00 -21.44 -1.89
CA CYS A 157 7.04 -19.98 -1.93
C CYS A 157 6.34 -19.37 -0.70
N ILE A 158 6.80 -18.20 -0.32
CA ILE A 158 6.15 -17.38 0.72
C ILE A 158 5.45 -16.17 0.09
N PHE A 159 4.58 -15.56 0.88
CA PHE A 159 4.01 -14.24 0.60
C PHE A 159 4.60 -13.18 1.52
N SER A 160 4.15 -11.94 1.36
CA SER A 160 4.56 -10.84 2.25
C SER A 160 4.24 -11.09 3.72
N ASN A 161 3.20 -11.87 4.02
CA ASN A 161 2.84 -12.20 5.40
C ASN A 161 3.97 -12.95 6.11
N GLU A 162 4.48 -14.02 5.48
CA GLU A 162 5.52 -14.88 6.04
C GLU A 162 6.89 -14.18 6.02
N ALA A 163 7.10 -13.24 5.06
CA ALA A 163 8.35 -12.48 4.96
C ALA A 163 8.64 -11.63 6.21
N PHE A 164 7.59 -11.20 6.94
CA PHE A 164 7.77 -10.46 8.19
C PHE A 164 8.25 -11.33 9.35
N ASP A 165 8.08 -12.65 9.28
CA ASP A 165 8.28 -13.58 10.37
C ASP A 165 9.30 -14.68 10.03
N LEU A 166 10.17 -14.42 9.04
CA LEU A 166 11.29 -15.30 8.72
C LEU A 166 12.18 -15.50 9.95
N LYS A 167 12.50 -16.76 10.25
CA LYS A 167 13.36 -17.12 11.41
C LYS A 167 14.79 -16.62 11.22
N GLU A 168 15.25 -16.62 9.98
CA GLU A 168 16.59 -16.21 9.57
C GLU A 168 16.49 -15.39 8.28
N LEU A 169 17.39 -14.43 8.15
CA LEU A 169 17.50 -13.65 6.92
C LEU A 169 18.11 -14.56 5.83
N PRO A 170 17.45 -14.75 4.67
CA PRO A 170 18.01 -15.56 3.59
C PRO A 170 19.29 -14.91 3.04
N LYS A 171 20.22 -15.70 2.51
CA LYS A 171 21.39 -15.16 1.80
C LYS A 171 21.02 -14.68 0.39
N ALA A 172 20.06 -15.35 -0.25
CA ALA A 172 19.56 -14.99 -1.57
C ALA A 172 18.02 -15.16 -1.61
N ILE A 173 17.34 -14.17 -2.19
CA ILE A 173 15.88 -14.20 -2.37
C ILE A 173 15.51 -13.82 -3.81
N MET A 174 14.52 -14.53 -4.36
CA MET A 174 13.81 -14.10 -5.56
C MET A 174 12.42 -13.62 -5.19
N ILE A 175 12.04 -12.44 -5.68
CA ILE A 175 10.72 -11.86 -5.48
C ILE A 175 10.01 -11.76 -6.83
N GLU A 176 8.85 -12.40 -6.98
CA GLU A 176 8.05 -12.30 -8.19
C GLU A 176 6.92 -11.30 -8.01
N GLY A 177 6.93 -10.27 -8.86
CA GLY A 177 5.95 -9.19 -8.90
C GLY A 177 6.57 -7.86 -9.31
N GLY A 178 5.76 -6.95 -9.83
CA GLY A 178 6.20 -5.61 -10.24
C GLY A 178 5.44 -4.48 -9.53
N GLY A 179 4.60 -4.82 -8.54
CA GLY A 179 3.86 -3.85 -7.73
C GLY A 179 4.67 -3.31 -6.55
N TYR A 180 4.06 -2.38 -5.81
CA TYR A 180 4.73 -1.72 -4.68
C TYR A 180 5.24 -2.70 -3.61
N ILE A 181 4.50 -3.79 -3.32
CA ILE A 181 4.94 -4.80 -2.34
C ILE A 181 6.25 -5.45 -2.78
N ALA A 182 6.32 -5.89 -4.05
CA ALA A 182 7.52 -6.53 -4.59
C ALA A 182 8.72 -5.59 -4.56
N VAL A 183 8.54 -4.35 -5.02
CA VAL A 183 9.58 -3.32 -5.07
C VAL A 183 10.08 -2.95 -3.67
N GLU A 184 9.18 -2.76 -2.70
CA GLU A 184 9.53 -2.43 -1.32
C GLU A 184 10.31 -3.56 -0.66
N PHE A 185 9.85 -4.82 -0.77
CA PHE A 185 10.58 -5.95 -0.20
C PHE A 185 11.92 -6.21 -0.89
N ALA A 186 12.02 -5.96 -2.21
CA ALA A 186 13.31 -6.05 -2.90
C ALA A 186 14.33 -5.06 -2.31
N ASN A 187 13.90 -3.82 -2.07
CA ASN A 187 14.76 -2.81 -1.44
C ASN A 187 15.08 -3.14 0.03
N ILE A 188 14.11 -3.65 0.80
CA ILE A 188 14.32 -4.06 2.19
C ILE A 188 15.36 -5.18 2.28
N PHE A 189 15.18 -6.28 1.56
CA PHE A 189 16.11 -7.42 1.62
C PHE A 189 17.49 -7.03 1.11
N HIS A 190 17.56 -6.31 0.00
CA HIS A 190 18.84 -5.82 -0.53
C HIS A 190 19.55 -4.91 0.47
N GLY A 191 18.87 -3.92 1.05
CA GLY A 191 19.44 -3.00 2.04
C GLY A 191 19.91 -3.70 3.32
N LEU A 192 19.36 -4.90 3.63
CA LEU A 192 19.80 -5.76 4.72
C LEU A 192 20.90 -6.75 4.32
N GLY A 193 21.44 -6.64 3.10
CA GLY A 193 22.59 -7.43 2.61
C GLY A 193 22.22 -8.75 1.93
N VAL A 194 20.96 -8.96 1.56
CA VAL A 194 20.51 -10.16 0.84
C VAL A 194 20.74 -10.02 -0.66
N ASP A 195 21.30 -11.04 -1.33
CA ASP A 195 21.34 -11.10 -2.80
C ASP A 195 19.90 -11.20 -3.35
N THR A 196 19.44 -10.11 -3.95
CA THR A 196 18.01 -9.93 -4.26
C THR A 196 17.80 -9.88 -5.77
N THR A 197 16.89 -10.74 -6.25
CA THR A 197 16.43 -10.75 -7.64
C THR A 197 14.93 -10.47 -7.68
N LEU A 198 14.53 -9.45 -8.43
CA LEU A 198 13.13 -9.11 -8.73
C LEU A 198 12.76 -9.63 -10.11
N VAL A 199 11.70 -10.42 -10.20
CA VAL A 199 11.20 -11.00 -11.46
C VAL A 199 9.82 -10.43 -11.74
N TYR A 200 9.61 -9.91 -12.96
CA TYR A 200 8.32 -9.31 -13.31
C TYR A 200 7.92 -9.60 -14.76
N ARG A 201 6.64 -9.91 -14.96
CA ARG A 201 6.06 -10.25 -16.29
C ARG A 201 5.99 -9.08 -17.27
N GLY A 202 5.93 -7.86 -16.80
CA GLY A 202 5.86 -6.64 -17.62
C GLY A 202 7.24 -6.13 -18.01
N GLN A 203 7.30 -5.14 -18.90
CA GLN A 203 8.56 -4.54 -19.36
C GLN A 203 9.19 -3.62 -18.31
N GLU A 204 8.37 -3.01 -17.43
CA GLU A 204 8.80 -2.03 -16.45
C GLU A 204 8.01 -2.19 -15.16
N ILE A 205 8.68 -2.09 -14.00
CA ILE A 205 8.07 -2.18 -12.68
C ILE A 205 7.02 -1.07 -12.45
N LEU A 206 6.17 -1.21 -11.41
CA LEU A 206 5.22 -0.19 -10.94
C LEU A 206 4.26 0.33 -12.03
N SER A 207 3.60 -0.57 -12.75
CA SER A 207 2.79 -0.29 -13.96
C SER A 207 1.71 0.80 -13.80
N ARG A 208 1.34 1.19 -12.58
CA ARG A 208 0.32 2.22 -12.30
C ARG A 208 0.91 3.60 -11.98
N PHE A 209 2.23 3.75 -12.04
CA PHE A 209 2.93 4.99 -11.71
C PHE A 209 3.40 5.70 -12.98
N ASP A 210 3.76 6.97 -12.84
CA ASP A 210 4.31 7.76 -13.94
C ASP A 210 5.60 7.13 -14.50
N MET A 211 5.74 7.11 -15.81
CA MET A 211 6.80 6.38 -16.51
C MET A 211 8.21 6.89 -16.15
N ASP A 212 8.37 8.19 -15.92
CA ASP A 212 9.67 8.75 -15.53
C ASP A 212 10.12 8.23 -14.16
N LEU A 213 9.18 8.10 -13.20
CA LEU A 213 9.49 7.53 -11.89
C LEU A 213 9.87 6.05 -12.00
N ARG A 214 9.11 5.29 -12.79
CA ARG A 214 9.31 3.84 -12.98
C ARG A 214 10.71 3.54 -13.50
N ARG A 215 11.10 4.21 -14.61
CA ARG A 215 12.41 4.04 -15.24
C ARG A 215 13.55 4.50 -14.32
N SER A 216 13.41 5.67 -13.71
CA SER A 216 14.43 6.21 -12.82
C SER A 216 14.64 5.34 -11.58
N LEU A 217 13.56 4.76 -11.01
CA LEU A 217 13.68 3.83 -9.90
C LEU A 217 14.33 2.51 -10.34
N HIS A 218 13.88 1.93 -11.46
CA HIS A 218 14.44 0.70 -12.02
C HIS A 218 15.97 0.82 -12.20
N GLU A 219 16.41 1.84 -12.93
CA GLU A 219 17.83 2.10 -13.14
C GLU A 219 18.61 2.29 -11.83
N THR A 220 17.99 2.94 -10.84
CA THR A 220 18.64 3.15 -9.54
C THR A 220 18.74 1.86 -8.75
N MET A 221 17.71 1.01 -8.75
CA MET A 221 17.72 -0.30 -8.09
C MET A 221 18.79 -1.22 -8.71
N GLU A 222 18.92 -1.24 -10.04
CA GLU A 222 19.99 -2.02 -10.72
C GLU A 222 21.38 -1.50 -10.35
N LYS A 223 21.58 -0.17 -10.35
CA LYS A 223 22.86 0.44 -9.94
C LYS A 223 23.24 0.12 -8.50
N LYS A 224 22.26 -0.07 -7.64
CA LYS A 224 22.46 -0.51 -6.24
C LYS A 224 22.78 -2.01 -6.13
N GLY A 225 22.54 -2.80 -7.17
CA GLY A 225 22.85 -4.24 -7.21
C GLY A 225 21.64 -5.18 -7.11
N ILE A 226 20.43 -4.67 -7.11
CA ILE A 226 19.22 -5.51 -7.24
C ILE A 226 19.13 -6.00 -8.69
N LYS A 227 19.07 -7.31 -8.88
CA LYS A 227 18.89 -7.90 -10.21
C LYS A 227 17.40 -7.80 -10.59
N ILE A 228 17.08 -7.14 -11.71
CA ILE A 228 15.71 -7.01 -12.20
C ILE A 228 15.58 -7.77 -13.53
N LEU A 229 14.76 -8.82 -13.52
CA LEU A 229 14.52 -9.66 -14.68
C LEU A 229 13.09 -9.42 -15.18
N CYS A 230 12.96 -8.67 -16.25
CA CYS A 230 11.70 -8.39 -16.94
C CYS A 230 11.92 -8.23 -18.46
N PRO A 231 11.02 -8.80 -19.30
CA PRO A 231 9.84 -9.57 -18.90
C PRO A 231 10.18 -11.02 -18.55
N ALA A 232 9.78 -11.50 -17.38
CA ALA A 232 9.96 -12.89 -16.96
C ALA A 232 8.91 -13.28 -15.89
N VAL A 233 8.63 -14.58 -15.79
CA VAL A 233 7.78 -15.20 -14.76
C VAL A 233 8.37 -16.54 -14.35
N SER A 234 8.02 -17.02 -13.16
CA SER A 234 8.37 -18.36 -12.70
C SER A 234 7.49 -19.41 -13.38
N GLU A 235 8.10 -20.47 -13.90
CA GLU A 235 7.39 -21.63 -14.49
C GLU A 235 7.41 -22.82 -13.53
N ARG A 236 8.45 -22.95 -12.73
CA ARG A 236 8.60 -24.05 -11.78
C ARG A 236 9.57 -23.72 -10.66
N VAL A 237 9.23 -24.14 -9.45
CA VAL A 237 10.10 -24.10 -8.27
C VAL A 237 10.37 -25.54 -7.81
N ARG A 238 11.64 -25.86 -7.53
CA ARG A 238 12.06 -27.16 -7.00
C ARG A 238 12.99 -26.98 -5.81
N LYS A 239 12.82 -27.81 -4.80
CA LYS A 239 13.74 -27.87 -3.68
C LYS A 239 14.96 -28.73 -4.07
N THR A 240 16.16 -28.19 -3.85
CA THR A 240 17.42 -28.91 -4.07
C THR A 240 17.72 -29.85 -2.89
N PRO A 241 18.63 -30.84 -3.06
CA PRO A 241 19.06 -31.70 -1.95
C PRO A 241 19.65 -30.91 -0.75
N GLU A 242 20.26 -29.76 -1.01
CA GLU A 242 20.86 -28.87 0.00
C GLU A 242 19.80 -27.98 0.68
N GLY A 243 18.53 -28.08 0.27
CA GLY A 243 17.41 -27.35 0.86
C GLY A 243 17.15 -25.98 0.25
N ARG A 244 17.91 -25.56 -0.78
CA ARG A 244 17.67 -24.34 -1.56
C ARG A 244 16.53 -24.52 -2.57
N LEU A 245 16.19 -23.48 -3.28
CA LEU A 245 15.14 -23.47 -4.29
C LEU A 245 15.71 -23.14 -5.67
N ASP A 246 15.53 -24.05 -6.63
CA ASP A 246 15.79 -23.79 -8.05
C ASP A 246 14.50 -23.29 -8.71
N VAL A 247 14.55 -22.11 -9.29
CA VAL A 247 13.44 -21.47 -9.99
C VAL A 247 13.74 -21.39 -11.47
N LEU A 248 12.97 -22.12 -12.27
CA LEU A 248 13.00 -22.01 -13.73
C LEU A 248 12.10 -20.85 -14.15
N LEU A 249 12.68 -19.92 -14.90
CA LEU A 249 11.98 -18.76 -15.47
C LEU A 249 11.55 -19.02 -16.91
N SER A 250 10.54 -18.29 -17.39
CA SER A 250 10.06 -18.30 -18.77
C SER A 250 11.12 -17.93 -19.82
N SER A 251 12.20 -17.30 -19.41
CA SER A 251 13.40 -17.05 -20.24
C SER A 251 14.28 -18.30 -20.47
N GLY A 252 14.00 -19.41 -19.80
CA GLY A 252 14.86 -20.60 -19.75
C GLY A 252 15.98 -20.51 -18.70
N GLN A 253 16.18 -19.38 -18.06
CA GLN A 253 17.15 -19.23 -16.98
C GLN A 253 16.70 -19.93 -15.70
N THR A 254 17.62 -20.56 -14.98
CA THR A 254 17.38 -21.08 -13.64
C THR A 254 18.12 -20.26 -12.60
N LEU A 255 17.42 -19.85 -11.56
CA LEU A 255 17.95 -19.17 -10.38
C LEU A 255 17.97 -20.12 -9.20
N THR A 256 19.07 -20.16 -8.43
CA THR A 256 19.15 -20.91 -7.16
C THR A 256 19.17 -19.93 -6.00
N VAL A 257 18.12 -19.94 -5.18
CA VAL A 257 17.92 -19.00 -4.06
C VAL A 257 17.56 -19.76 -2.78
N ASP A 258 17.62 -19.08 -1.64
CA ASP A 258 17.21 -19.67 -0.36
C ASP A 258 15.72 -19.49 -0.10
N GLN A 259 15.11 -18.44 -0.72
CA GLN A 259 13.69 -18.13 -0.56
C GLN A 259 13.09 -17.56 -1.86
N VAL A 260 11.83 -17.87 -2.09
CA VAL A 260 11.01 -17.31 -3.17
C VAL A 260 9.79 -16.63 -2.56
N MET A 261 9.60 -15.35 -2.86
CA MET A 261 8.43 -14.58 -2.41
C MET A 261 7.54 -14.22 -3.59
N LEU A 262 6.25 -14.58 -3.50
CA LEU A 262 5.25 -14.20 -4.48
C LEU A 262 4.54 -12.91 -4.02
N ALA A 263 4.70 -11.84 -4.80
CA ALA A 263 4.08 -10.53 -4.59
C ALA A 263 3.28 -10.10 -5.84
N ILE A 264 2.51 -11.04 -6.40
CA ILE A 264 1.83 -10.96 -7.69
C ILE A 264 0.46 -10.26 -7.64
N GLY A 265 0.06 -9.79 -6.47
CA GLY A 265 -1.18 -9.05 -6.25
C GLY A 265 -1.90 -9.44 -4.98
N ARG A 266 -3.06 -8.81 -4.78
CA ARG A 266 -3.96 -9.08 -3.64
C ARG A 266 -5.38 -9.27 -4.16
N ILE A 267 -6.12 -10.18 -3.56
CA ILE A 267 -7.52 -10.48 -3.88
C ILE A 267 -8.41 -10.23 -2.68
N PRO A 268 -9.70 -9.93 -2.89
CA PRO A 268 -10.68 -9.73 -1.81
C PRO A 268 -10.77 -10.95 -0.88
N ASN A 269 -10.97 -10.70 0.40
CA ASN A 269 -11.14 -11.75 1.41
C ASN A 269 -12.64 -11.98 1.67
N THR A 270 -13.27 -12.76 0.78
CA THR A 270 -14.73 -13.02 0.75
C THR A 270 -15.09 -14.49 0.93
N GLU A 271 -14.12 -15.40 1.01
CA GLU A 271 -14.36 -16.85 1.04
C GLU A 271 -14.98 -17.29 2.37
N ASN A 272 -15.95 -18.23 2.27
CA ASN A 272 -16.60 -18.89 3.42
C ASN A 272 -17.21 -17.92 4.45
N MET A 273 -17.81 -16.82 3.99
CA MET A 273 -18.45 -15.80 4.83
C MET A 273 -19.98 -15.84 4.77
N GLY A 274 -20.57 -16.80 4.06
CA GLY A 274 -22.01 -16.89 3.87
C GLY A 274 -22.60 -15.89 2.86
N LEU A 275 -21.77 -15.13 2.13
CA LEU A 275 -22.18 -14.03 1.25
C LEU A 275 -23.16 -14.47 0.18
N GLU A 276 -22.88 -15.57 -0.50
CA GLU A 276 -23.70 -16.14 -1.57
C GLU A 276 -25.04 -16.66 -1.03
N GLY A 277 -25.02 -17.28 0.17
CA GLY A 277 -26.23 -17.78 0.85
C GLY A 277 -27.21 -16.67 1.25
N VAL A 278 -26.70 -15.48 1.52
CA VAL A 278 -27.48 -14.27 1.84
C VAL A 278 -27.84 -13.48 0.58
N GLY A 279 -27.26 -13.81 -0.58
CA GLY A 279 -27.55 -13.15 -1.86
C GLY A 279 -26.75 -11.88 -2.11
N ILE A 280 -25.57 -11.71 -1.50
CA ILE A 280 -24.67 -10.60 -1.78
C ILE A 280 -23.98 -10.81 -3.15
N GLU A 281 -24.02 -9.78 -3.98
CA GLU A 281 -23.40 -9.82 -5.31
C GLU A 281 -21.87 -9.71 -5.24
N LEU A 282 -21.20 -10.64 -5.90
CA LEU A 282 -19.74 -10.64 -6.07
C LEU A 282 -19.36 -10.37 -7.52
N SER A 283 -18.28 -9.62 -7.70
CA SER A 283 -17.66 -9.40 -9.02
C SER A 283 -16.92 -10.66 -9.51
N LYS A 284 -16.48 -10.67 -10.76
CA LYS A 284 -15.64 -11.74 -11.33
C LYS A 284 -14.32 -11.96 -10.59
N THR A 285 -13.85 -10.94 -9.85
CA THR A 285 -12.63 -11.02 -9.03
C THR A 285 -12.91 -11.46 -7.60
N GLY A 286 -14.14 -11.79 -7.25
CA GLY A 286 -14.57 -12.16 -5.92
C GLY A 286 -14.77 -10.96 -4.97
N ALA A 287 -14.73 -9.73 -5.47
CA ALA A 287 -14.99 -8.53 -4.67
C ALA A 287 -16.48 -8.33 -4.43
N ILE A 288 -16.85 -7.81 -3.26
CA ILE A 288 -18.22 -7.41 -2.99
C ILE A 288 -18.57 -6.19 -3.86
N VAL A 289 -19.65 -6.32 -4.62
CA VAL A 289 -20.17 -5.21 -5.45
C VAL A 289 -20.89 -4.22 -4.54
N VAL A 290 -20.53 -2.94 -4.66
CA VAL A 290 -21.12 -1.87 -3.88
C VAL A 290 -21.47 -0.67 -4.77
N ASP A 291 -22.46 0.10 -4.32
CA ASP A 291 -22.79 1.38 -4.92
C ASP A 291 -21.76 2.48 -4.56
N ARG A 292 -22.03 3.71 -5.00
CA ARG A 292 -21.18 4.87 -4.72
C ARG A 292 -21.04 5.21 -3.23
N TYR A 293 -21.96 4.76 -2.40
CA TYR A 293 -21.98 4.98 -0.94
C TYR A 293 -21.40 3.82 -0.15
N SER A 294 -20.87 2.79 -0.82
CA SER A 294 -20.37 1.54 -0.23
C SER A 294 -21.48 0.58 0.28
N ARG A 295 -22.71 0.72 -0.19
CA ARG A 295 -23.83 -0.18 0.10
C ARG A 295 -23.82 -1.34 -0.90
N THR A 296 -24.09 -2.56 -0.45
CA THR A 296 -24.27 -3.73 -1.32
C THR A 296 -25.65 -3.69 -1.99
N ASN A 297 -26.02 -4.77 -2.68
CA ASN A 297 -27.39 -4.97 -3.20
C ASN A 297 -28.43 -5.21 -2.10
N LEU A 298 -28.04 -5.31 -0.83
CA LEU A 298 -28.91 -5.41 0.34
C LEU A 298 -28.83 -4.10 1.14
N ASP A 299 -30.00 -3.53 1.48
CA ASP A 299 -30.10 -2.16 2.02
C ASP A 299 -29.39 -1.94 3.35
N ASN A 300 -29.24 -2.99 4.16
CA ASN A 300 -28.63 -2.96 5.49
C ASN A 300 -27.21 -3.53 5.53
N ILE A 301 -26.65 -3.98 4.40
CA ILE A 301 -25.29 -4.55 4.34
C ILE A 301 -24.39 -3.66 3.50
N TRP A 302 -23.25 -3.34 4.07
CA TRP A 302 -22.24 -2.45 3.52
C TRP A 302 -20.89 -3.16 3.41
N ALA A 303 -20.02 -2.69 2.50
CA ALA A 303 -18.66 -3.20 2.41
C ALA A 303 -17.65 -2.08 2.09
N ILE A 304 -16.50 -2.08 2.78
CA ILE A 304 -15.46 -1.06 2.64
C ILE A 304 -14.06 -1.68 2.60
N GLY A 305 -13.11 -0.91 2.06
CA GLY A 305 -11.71 -1.30 1.94
C GLY A 305 -11.47 -2.36 0.87
N ASP A 306 -10.38 -3.12 1.03
CA ASP A 306 -9.87 -4.03 -0.02
C ASP A 306 -10.87 -5.09 -0.47
N VAL A 307 -11.85 -5.44 0.36
CA VAL A 307 -12.90 -6.42 0.03
C VAL A 307 -13.78 -5.96 -1.14
N THR A 308 -13.84 -4.66 -1.42
CA THR A 308 -14.56 -4.08 -2.57
C THR A 308 -13.68 -3.94 -3.81
N HIS A 309 -12.37 -4.18 -3.69
CA HIS A 309 -11.37 -4.12 -4.76
C HIS A 309 -11.36 -2.78 -5.54
N ARG A 310 -11.70 -1.66 -4.89
CA ARG A 310 -11.61 -0.30 -5.47
C ARG A 310 -10.18 0.21 -5.36
N VAL A 311 -9.79 0.84 -4.26
CA VAL A 311 -8.43 1.32 -4.01
C VAL A 311 -7.90 0.69 -2.72
N GLN A 312 -6.88 -0.16 -2.82
CA GLN A 312 -6.36 -0.97 -1.71
C GLN A 312 -5.32 -0.18 -0.90
N LEU A 313 -5.78 0.83 -0.15
CA LEU A 313 -4.96 1.67 0.72
C LEU A 313 -5.65 1.88 2.08
N THR A 314 -4.86 1.84 3.15
CA THR A 314 -5.36 2.05 4.52
C THR A 314 -6.12 3.37 4.69
N PRO A 315 -5.63 4.54 4.21
CA PRO A 315 -6.39 5.79 4.33
C PRO A 315 -7.72 5.76 3.59
N VAL A 316 -7.80 5.04 2.46
CA VAL A 316 -9.05 4.88 1.69
C VAL A 316 -10.08 4.10 2.51
N ALA A 317 -9.70 2.96 3.08
CA ALA A 317 -10.62 2.18 3.94
C ALA A 317 -11.12 3.00 5.15
N ILE A 318 -10.26 3.84 5.74
CA ILE A 318 -10.62 4.75 6.83
C ILE A 318 -11.59 5.84 6.35
N HIS A 319 -11.36 6.42 5.18
CA HIS A 319 -12.23 7.43 4.57
C HIS A 319 -13.60 6.84 4.22
N GLU A 320 -13.61 5.66 3.59
CA GLU A 320 -14.85 4.92 3.31
C GLU A 320 -15.65 4.60 4.57
N ALA A 321 -14.98 4.23 5.68
CA ALA A 321 -15.63 4.04 6.98
C ALA A 321 -16.29 5.33 7.48
N MET A 322 -15.67 6.49 7.32
CA MET A 322 -16.28 7.76 7.71
C MET A 322 -17.46 8.13 6.83
N CYS A 323 -17.39 7.91 5.52
CA CYS A 323 -18.50 8.13 4.59
C CYS A 323 -19.70 7.18 4.90
N PHE A 324 -19.40 5.92 5.24
CA PHE A 324 -20.41 4.97 5.74
C PHE A 324 -21.11 5.51 7.00
N ILE A 325 -20.36 6.01 7.98
CA ILE A 325 -20.95 6.56 9.22
C ILE A 325 -21.84 7.77 8.93
N GLU A 326 -21.41 8.69 8.07
CA GLU A 326 -22.24 9.84 7.66
C GLU A 326 -23.54 9.38 7.01
N THR A 327 -23.46 8.39 6.12
CA THR A 327 -24.62 7.90 5.36
C THR A 327 -25.57 7.06 6.22
N ALA A 328 -25.03 6.09 7.00
CA ALA A 328 -25.85 5.12 7.70
C ALA A 328 -26.43 5.63 9.06
N PHE A 329 -25.74 6.57 9.72
CA PHE A 329 -26.08 6.99 11.09
C PHE A 329 -26.28 8.48 11.30
N LYS A 330 -26.05 9.31 10.30
CA LYS A 330 -26.20 10.77 10.41
C LYS A 330 -27.14 11.38 9.38
N ASP A 331 -27.84 10.55 8.60
CA ASP A 331 -28.74 10.99 7.53
C ASP A 331 -28.10 11.98 6.56
N ASN A 332 -26.79 11.79 6.30
CA ASN A 332 -25.96 12.64 5.44
C ASN A 332 -25.31 11.77 4.35
N PRO A 333 -25.99 11.48 3.22
CA PRO A 333 -25.47 10.62 2.18
C PRO A 333 -24.14 11.13 1.61
N THR A 334 -23.04 10.48 1.98
CA THR A 334 -21.68 10.88 1.64
C THR A 334 -20.97 9.77 0.87
N ALA A 335 -20.61 10.02 -0.38
CA ALA A 335 -19.83 9.11 -1.18
C ALA A 335 -18.32 9.31 -0.93
N PRO A 336 -17.53 8.24 -0.80
CA PRO A 336 -16.08 8.38 -0.71
C PRO A 336 -15.51 8.93 -2.02
N ASP A 337 -14.59 9.86 -1.88
CA ASP A 337 -13.85 10.42 -3.00
C ASP A 337 -12.56 9.64 -3.22
N HIS A 338 -12.47 8.96 -4.35
CA HIS A 338 -11.32 8.17 -4.76
C HIS A 338 -10.40 8.90 -5.76
N ASP A 339 -10.72 10.16 -6.10
CA ASP A 339 -9.87 10.99 -6.94
C ASP A 339 -8.76 11.65 -6.10
N THR A 340 -7.62 11.86 -6.71
CA THR A 340 -6.50 12.62 -6.11
C THR A 340 -6.02 12.03 -4.76
N ILE A 341 -5.74 10.72 -4.75
CA ILE A 341 -5.24 10.02 -3.56
C ILE A 341 -3.70 10.09 -3.53
N PRO A 342 -3.08 10.76 -2.53
CA PRO A 342 -1.64 10.69 -2.35
C PRO A 342 -1.19 9.25 -2.08
N THR A 343 -0.14 8.83 -2.77
CA THR A 343 0.37 7.47 -2.68
C THR A 343 1.89 7.49 -2.58
N ALA A 344 2.46 6.61 -1.76
CA ALA A 344 3.90 6.42 -1.66
C ALA A 344 4.29 4.95 -1.92
N VAL A 345 5.46 4.76 -2.53
CA VAL A 345 6.19 3.49 -2.54
C VAL A 345 7.48 3.71 -1.75
N PHE A 346 7.63 2.96 -0.68
CA PHE A 346 8.79 3.08 0.21
C PHE A 346 9.97 2.24 -0.30
N SER A 347 10.29 2.46 -1.58
CA SER A 347 11.53 2.02 -2.24
C SER A 347 12.73 2.87 -1.79
N GLN A 348 13.90 2.59 -2.33
CA GLN A 348 15.12 3.36 -2.07
C GLN A 348 15.80 3.72 -3.41
N PRO A 349 15.54 4.96 -3.90
CA PRO A 349 14.80 6.09 -3.30
C PRO A 349 13.29 5.90 -3.25
N GLU A 350 12.61 6.66 -2.37
CA GLU A 350 11.15 6.66 -2.23
C GLU A 350 10.45 7.25 -3.45
N ILE A 351 9.25 6.76 -3.75
CA ILE A 351 8.31 7.40 -4.65
C ILE A 351 7.17 8.03 -3.85
N GLY A 352 6.83 9.27 -4.20
CA GLY A 352 5.61 9.95 -3.80
C GLY A 352 4.86 10.43 -5.02
N THR A 353 3.54 10.20 -5.07
CA THR A 353 2.72 10.59 -6.22
C THR A 353 1.32 11.00 -5.79
N VAL A 354 0.73 11.94 -6.51
CA VAL A 354 -0.67 12.33 -6.35
C VAL A 354 -1.21 12.85 -7.68
N GLY A 355 -2.45 12.51 -7.99
CA GLY A 355 -3.12 12.90 -9.24
C GLY A 355 -2.75 12.03 -10.45
N LEU A 356 -2.86 12.59 -11.65
CA LEU A 356 -2.71 11.87 -12.92
C LEU A 356 -1.24 11.73 -13.31
N SER A 357 -0.87 10.55 -13.80
CA SER A 357 0.39 10.38 -14.55
C SER A 357 0.34 11.19 -15.85
N GLU A 358 1.49 11.45 -16.47
CA GLU A 358 1.55 12.09 -17.79
C GLU A 358 0.71 11.32 -18.81
N ASP A 359 0.86 9.99 -18.88
CA ASP A 359 0.12 9.15 -19.82
C ASP A 359 -1.40 9.23 -19.62
N ASP A 360 -1.88 9.34 -18.38
CA ASP A 360 -3.31 9.47 -18.09
C ASP A 360 -3.83 10.89 -18.32
N ALA A 361 -2.99 11.90 -18.10
CA ALA A 361 -3.31 13.29 -18.38
C ALA A 361 -3.46 13.52 -19.89
N ILE A 362 -2.55 13.02 -20.71
CA ILE A 362 -2.60 13.13 -22.18
C ILE A 362 -3.88 12.50 -22.77
N LYS A 363 -4.37 11.41 -22.18
CA LYS A 363 -5.63 10.77 -22.60
C LYS A 363 -6.87 11.59 -22.28
N ARG A 364 -6.81 12.44 -21.23
CA ARG A 364 -7.97 13.18 -20.71
C ARG A 364 -8.01 14.64 -21.13
N PHE A 365 -6.83 15.24 -21.42
CA PHE A 365 -6.68 16.66 -21.70
C PHE A 365 -5.99 16.86 -23.06
N PRO A 366 -6.51 17.76 -23.91
CA PRO A 366 -5.93 18.02 -25.24
C PRO A 366 -4.60 18.79 -25.16
N ASP A 367 -4.31 19.41 -24.03
CA ASP A 367 -3.14 20.27 -23.84
C ASP A 367 -2.60 20.07 -22.42
N VAL A 368 -1.39 19.51 -22.33
CA VAL A 368 -0.72 19.17 -21.07
C VAL A 368 0.68 19.77 -21.05
N GLU A 369 1.00 20.50 -20.01
CA GLU A 369 2.35 21.02 -19.75
C GLU A 369 3.06 20.16 -18.73
N ILE A 370 4.30 19.77 -19.04
CA ILE A 370 5.15 18.95 -18.19
C ILE A 370 6.30 19.79 -17.64
N TYR A 371 6.37 19.87 -16.33
CA TYR A 371 7.48 20.47 -15.60
C TYR A 371 8.27 19.36 -14.93
N ARG A 372 9.59 19.30 -15.17
CA ARG A 372 10.45 18.24 -14.69
C ARG A 372 11.82 18.76 -14.28
N ALA A 373 12.24 18.44 -13.07
CA ALA A 373 13.59 18.69 -12.57
C ALA A 373 14.22 17.38 -12.11
N SER A 374 15.51 17.21 -12.43
CA SER A 374 16.34 16.10 -11.92
C SER A 374 17.67 16.64 -11.42
N PHE A 375 17.98 16.41 -10.15
CA PHE A 375 19.14 16.99 -9.49
C PHE A 375 19.68 16.04 -8.41
N ARG A 376 20.94 16.26 -8.00
CA ARG A 376 21.51 15.58 -6.84
C ARG A 376 21.03 16.29 -5.57
N PRO A 377 20.34 15.62 -4.63
CA PRO A 377 20.00 16.23 -3.35
C PRO A 377 21.24 16.70 -2.60
N MET A 378 21.15 17.84 -1.90
CA MET A 378 22.28 18.41 -1.15
C MET A 378 22.89 17.39 -0.17
N ARG A 379 22.07 16.55 0.47
CA ARG A 379 22.54 15.50 1.38
C ARG A 379 23.48 14.46 0.75
N HIS A 380 23.49 14.35 -0.59
CA HIS A 380 24.34 13.41 -1.32
C HIS A 380 25.62 14.07 -1.87
N THR A 381 25.80 15.39 -1.69
CA THR A 381 26.94 16.09 -2.28
C THR A 381 28.25 15.75 -1.58
N LEU A 382 28.28 15.73 -0.25
CA LEU A 382 29.49 15.44 0.53
C LEU A 382 29.78 13.94 0.62
N SER A 383 28.77 13.09 0.60
CA SER A 383 28.96 11.63 0.60
C SER A 383 29.41 11.09 -0.76
N GLY A 384 29.30 11.90 -1.84
CA GLY A 384 29.63 11.47 -3.20
C GLY A 384 28.58 10.56 -3.84
N ARG A 385 27.44 10.31 -3.20
CA ARG A 385 26.36 9.50 -3.75
C ARG A 385 25.80 10.14 -5.03
N GLU A 386 25.74 9.37 -6.11
CA GLU A 386 25.28 9.84 -7.43
C GLU A 386 23.76 9.78 -7.61
N GLU A 387 23.04 9.22 -6.64
CA GLU A 387 21.58 9.11 -6.67
C GLU A 387 20.93 10.47 -6.85
N LYS A 388 20.04 10.56 -7.84
CA LYS A 388 19.34 11.79 -8.20
C LYS A 388 17.90 11.74 -7.68
N MET A 389 17.40 12.91 -7.34
CA MET A 389 16.01 13.18 -7.14
C MET A 389 15.34 13.57 -8.45
N LEU A 390 14.11 13.16 -8.66
CA LEU A 390 13.25 13.57 -9.78
C LEU A 390 11.98 14.18 -9.21
N MET A 391 11.63 15.37 -9.70
CA MET A 391 10.33 16.01 -9.44
C MET A 391 9.64 16.34 -10.74
N LYS A 392 8.34 16.07 -10.80
CA LYS A 392 7.52 16.28 -12.00
C LYS A 392 6.16 16.82 -11.60
N LEU A 393 5.73 17.90 -12.27
CA LEU A 393 4.36 18.39 -12.22
C LEU A 393 3.72 18.19 -13.60
N VAL A 394 2.46 17.76 -13.58
CA VAL A 394 1.60 17.62 -14.75
C VAL A 394 0.51 18.66 -14.63
N VAL A 395 0.38 19.52 -15.63
CA VAL A 395 -0.49 20.69 -15.61
C VAL A 395 -1.43 20.66 -16.81
N ASP A 396 -2.73 20.86 -16.58
CA ASP A 396 -3.69 21.10 -17.65
C ASP A 396 -3.42 22.47 -18.30
N GLY A 397 -3.04 22.49 -19.57
CA GLY A 397 -2.64 23.69 -20.28
C GLY A 397 -3.76 24.73 -20.43
N ALA A 398 -5.02 24.33 -20.38
CA ALA A 398 -6.17 25.22 -20.51
C ALA A 398 -6.51 25.92 -19.18
N SER A 399 -6.66 25.17 -18.10
CA SER A 399 -7.02 25.70 -16.77
C SER A 399 -5.83 26.10 -15.92
N ARG A 400 -4.62 25.71 -16.31
CA ARG A 400 -3.40 25.85 -15.53
C ARG A 400 -3.39 25.08 -14.20
N LYS A 401 -4.39 24.24 -13.96
CA LYS A 401 -4.44 23.40 -12.73
C LYS A 401 -3.31 22.39 -12.73
N VAL A 402 -2.68 22.22 -11.57
CA VAL A 402 -1.77 21.10 -11.33
C VAL A 402 -2.62 19.85 -11.11
N ILE A 403 -2.58 18.93 -12.06
CA ILE A 403 -3.41 17.71 -12.09
C ILE A 403 -2.63 16.45 -11.71
N GLY A 404 -1.30 16.55 -11.61
CA GLY A 404 -0.43 15.48 -11.16
C GLY A 404 0.88 16.01 -10.60
N ALA A 405 1.39 15.34 -9.56
CA ALA A 405 2.70 15.60 -8.99
C ALA A 405 3.38 14.27 -8.62
N HIS A 406 4.63 14.10 -9.07
CA HIS A 406 5.38 12.85 -9.00
C HIS A 406 6.80 13.12 -8.54
N ILE A 407 7.24 12.42 -7.50
CA ILE A 407 8.53 12.64 -6.87
C ILE A 407 9.23 11.29 -6.68
N LEU A 408 10.51 11.21 -7.04
CA LEU A 408 11.41 10.13 -6.69
C LEU A 408 12.58 10.74 -5.90
N GLY A 409 12.80 10.30 -4.67
CA GLY A 409 13.89 10.78 -3.84
C GLY A 409 13.59 10.72 -2.35
N PRO A 410 14.51 11.23 -1.52
CA PRO A 410 14.30 11.29 -0.07
C PRO A 410 13.03 12.06 0.29
N ASP A 411 12.29 11.55 1.27
CA ASP A 411 11.07 12.17 1.82
C ASP A 411 9.91 12.37 0.80
N ALA A 412 9.96 11.64 -0.33
CA ALA A 412 8.95 11.76 -1.40
C ALA A 412 7.53 11.43 -0.90
N GLY A 413 7.40 10.48 0.01
CA GLY A 413 6.11 10.13 0.64
C GLY A 413 5.52 11.27 1.46
N GLU A 414 6.34 11.96 2.24
CA GLU A 414 5.92 13.12 3.05
C GLU A 414 5.51 14.30 2.14
N MET A 415 6.28 14.56 1.08
CA MET A 415 5.94 15.59 0.11
C MET A 415 4.64 15.27 -0.66
N ALA A 416 4.42 14.04 -1.04
CA ALA A 416 3.18 13.63 -1.71
C ALA A 416 1.95 13.85 -0.82
N GLN A 417 2.04 13.59 0.48
CA GLN A 417 0.97 13.89 1.43
C GLN A 417 0.63 15.38 1.43
N LEU A 418 1.65 16.24 1.50
CA LEU A 418 1.44 17.69 1.50
C LEU A 418 0.91 18.18 0.15
N LEU A 419 1.38 17.65 -0.98
CA LEU A 419 0.91 17.99 -2.33
C LEU A 419 -0.54 17.53 -2.58
N GLY A 420 -1.02 16.52 -1.87
CA GLY A 420 -2.42 16.13 -1.92
C GLY A 420 -3.39 17.27 -1.60
N ILE A 421 -3.01 18.19 -0.71
CA ILE A 421 -3.86 19.33 -0.29
C ILE A 421 -4.07 20.32 -1.44
N PRO A 422 -3.02 20.91 -2.07
CA PRO A 422 -3.19 21.86 -3.17
C PRO A 422 -3.81 21.24 -4.42
N LEU A 423 -3.50 19.97 -4.75
CA LEU A 423 -4.11 19.31 -5.88
C LEU A 423 -5.61 19.07 -5.63
N LYS A 424 -5.99 18.65 -4.42
CA LYS A 424 -7.39 18.48 -4.02
C LYS A 424 -8.16 19.80 -4.04
N ALA A 425 -7.50 20.91 -3.67
CA ALA A 425 -8.05 22.26 -3.75
C ALA A 425 -8.11 22.79 -5.18
N GLY A 426 -7.54 22.10 -6.17
CA GLY A 426 -7.53 22.51 -7.57
C GLY A 426 -6.66 23.74 -7.86
N LEU A 427 -5.55 23.89 -7.10
CA LEU A 427 -4.63 25.02 -7.30
C LEU A 427 -3.92 24.94 -8.65
N THR A 428 -3.60 26.13 -9.16
CA THR A 428 -2.96 26.32 -10.47
C THR A 428 -1.43 26.33 -10.35
N LYS A 429 -0.76 26.16 -11.49
CA LYS A 429 0.69 26.32 -11.58
C LYS A 429 1.12 27.75 -11.18
N ASP A 430 0.27 28.74 -11.44
CA ASP A 430 0.53 30.13 -11.06
C ASP A 430 0.47 30.31 -9.53
N ASP A 431 -0.34 29.49 -8.81
CA ASP A 431 -0.32 29.43 -7.35
C ASP A 431 0.98 28.86 -6.83
N PHE A 432 1.52 27.84 -7.47
CA PHE A 432 2.85 27.29 -7.15
C PHE A 432 3.94 28.32 -7.42
N ASP A 433 3.94 28.99 -8.57
CA ASP A 433 4.98 29.96 -8.98
C ASP A 433 5.04 31.20 -8.08
N ARG A 434 3.92 31.64 -7.53
CA ARG A 434 3.87 32.78 -6.59
C ARG A 434 4.13 32.40 -5.13
N THR A 435 4.23 31.09 -4.84
CA THR A 435 4.55 30.62 -3.48
C THR A 435 6.04 30.80 -3.22
N MET A 436 6.36 31.44 -2.11
CA MET A 436 7.76 31.64 -1.72
C MET A 436 8.41 30.33 -1.31
N ALA A 437 9.57 30.04 -1.87
CA ALA A 437 10.35 28.82 -1.59
C ALA A 437 10.93 28.83 -0.16
N VAL A 438 11.08 27.64 0.41
CA VAL A 438 11.89 27.44 1.64
C VAL A 438 13.29 26.99 1.21
N HIS A 439 14.27 27.89 1.36
CA HIS A 439 15.66 27.59 0.96
C HIS A 439 16.55 27.32 2.20
N PRO A 440 17.46 26.32 2.15
CA PRO A 440 17.65 25.35 1.07
C PRO A 440 16.90 24.03 1.34
N THR A 441 15.97 23.67 0.48
CA THR A 441 15.24 22.39 0.52
C THR A 441 15.12 21.79 -0.88
N ALA A 442 14.92 20.46 -0.96
CA ALA A 442 14.62 19.84 -2.24
C ALA A 442 13.21 20.24 -2.75
N ALA A 443 12.27 20.45 -1.84
CA ALA A 443 10.89 20.78 -2.18
C ALA A 443 10.73 22.15 -2.88
N GLU A 444 11.71 23.06 -2.78
CA GLU A 444 11.67 24.35 -3.46
C GLU A 444 11.59 24.23 -4.99
N GLU A 445 12.07 23.10 -5.56
CA GLU A 445 11.93 22.83 -7.01
C GLU A 445 10.47 22.83 -7.47
N LEU A 446 9.52 22.43 -6.63
CA LEU A 446 8.10 22.43 -6.96
C LEU A 446 7.55 23.83 -7.25
N VAL A 447 8.17 24.89 -6.72
CA VAL A 447 7.76 26.29 -6.89
C VAL A 447 8.76 27.09 -7.71
N THR A 448 9.88 26.51 -8.13
CA THR A 448 10.91 27.18 -8.96
C THR A 448 10.98 26.67 -10.41
N MET A 449 10.23 25.65 -10.76
CA MET A 449 10.08 25.18 -12.14
C MET A 449 9.15 26.13 -12.94
N TYR A 450 9.62 27.33 -13.30
CA TYR A 450 8.80 28.36 -13.94
C TYR A 450 8.45 28.09 -15.41
N LYS A 451 9.23 27.26 -16.10
CA LYS A 451 9.05 26.95 -17.52
C LYS A 451 8.75 25.48 -17.70
N PRO A 452 7.76 25.11 -18.55
CA PRO A 452 7.56 23.70 -18.87
C PRO A 452 8.80 23.12 -19.55
N THR A 453 9.13 21.90 -19.21
CA THR A 453 10.19 21.14 -19.89
C THR A 453 9.77 20.83 -21.32
N TYR A 454 8.49 20.53 -21.51
CA TYR A 454 7.79 20.38 -22.79
C TYR A 454 6.28 20.44 -22.59
N ARG A 455 5.58 20.48 -23.72
CA ARG A 455 4.13 20.49 -23.79
C ARG A 455 3.65 19.39 -24.73
N VAL A 456 2.50 18.81 -24.44
CA VAL A 456 1.86 17.82 -25.31
C VAL A 456 0.52 18.37 -25.74
N LYS A 457 0.32 18.51 -27.05
CA LYS A 457 -0.94 18.97 -27.64
C LYS A 457 -1.53 17.88 -28.52
N ASN A 458 -2.77 17.48 -28.24
CA ASN A 458 -3.47 16.42 -28.99
C ASN A 458 -2.63 15.13 -29.14
N GLY A 459 -1.87 14.78 -28.10
CA GLY A 459 -1.02 13.59 -28.08
C GLY A 459 0.37 13.77 -28.69
N GLU A 460 0.70 14.94 -29.25
CA GLU A 460 2.00 15.23 -29.84
C GLU A 460 2.82 16.19 -28.99
N ARG A 461 4.08 15.86 -28.80
CA ARG A 461 5.04 16.70 -28.06
C ARG A 461 5.46 17.90 -28.92
N VAL A 462 5.28 19.12 -28.36
CA VAL A 462 5.58 20.41 -29.01
C VAL A 462 6.50 21.25 -28.12
#